data_2b8b141dd6d57edf868c545512e9a697
#
_entry.id   2b8b141dd6d57edf868c545512e9a697
#
_cell.length_a   1.000
_cell.length_b   1.000
_cell.length_c   1.000
_cell.angle_alpha   90.00
_cell.angle_beta   90.00
_cell.angle_gamma   90.00
#
_symmetry.space_group_name_H-M   'P 1'
#
loop_
_entity.id
_entity.type
_entity.pdbx_description
1 polymer ?
#
loop_
_entity_poly.entity_id
_entity_poly.type
_entity_poly.pdbx_seq_one_letter_code
_entity_poly.pdbx_strand_id
1 'polypeptide(L)'
;MKKVLTLLTICLGVLSMMAQQPVSPNGKLSVVNDSKGIRVYYQQNTALKIPALGFEGIKNGQLKWKFTRMVKADYEMIAGKKKHCTNEANEYTAKLSGNLTMVLRLYNDGLAFRYELSGLKGKLPKEQTAYMIPEGTKRWMLQWTDSYEGFYPMSTTGKIKPIGRMAGVVKSADGYNLRWGFPTLVEPQEGVFMLLTEANIERNQAAACMYTDGDLLRVTPDVNEQKIRGKWHTPWRVAIIGGMQELIQSTLVTDVSEPCKLQDISWIKPGVVSWIYWAYNHGSNDYNIIKKYVDMAVTLKLPYVLIDAEWDQMKDGKSIEDAVAYANQNGIKPMIWYNSSVGWIDGAPTPKFRLNKPEDREKEFAWCEKIGVAGVKIDFFSGDCQRDMTYCIDLLESAAKHHLLVNFHGATVPRGWQRTYPNLMSTEGVYGAEWYNNVPTFTNVAASHNTTLPSPATSSDRWTTLHAHSATHSIHKSPAMPTSWL
;
A
#
# COMPACT_ATOMS: atom_id res chain seq x y z
N MET A 1 -10.85 21.03 -60.69
CA MET A 1 -11.01 19.94 -59.68
C MET A 1 -9.71 19.27 -59.25
N LYS A 2 -8.67 19.07 -60.11
CA LYS A 2 -7.39 18.44 -59.69
C LYS A 2 -6.53 19.26 -58.71
N LYS A 3 -6.57 20.60 -58.73
CA LYS A 3 -5.78 21.44 -57.83
C LYS A 3 -6.34 21.57 -56.40
N VAL A 4 -7.62 21.38 -56.22
CA VAL A 4 -8.24 21.39 -54.87
C VAL A 4 -7.99 20.09 -54.09
N LEU A 5 -7.90 18.97 -54.82
CA LEU A 5 -7.64 17.67 -54.20
C LEU A 5 -6.20 17.54 -53.70
N THR A 6 -5.23 18.21 -54.34
CA THR A 6 -3.82 18.19 -53.91
C THR A 6 -3.59 19.04 -52.66
N LEU A 7 -4.34 20.14 -52.46
CA LEU A 7 -4.23 20.94 -51.21
C LEU A 7 -4.85 20.22 -49.99
N LEU A 8 -5.91 19.47 -50.17
CA LEU A 8 -6.54 18.70 -49.06
C LEU A 8 -5.64 17.55 -48.58
N THR A 9 -4.91 16.91 -49.53
CA THR A 9 -3.99 15.81 -49.18
C THR A 9 -2.73 16.30 -48.47
N ILE A 10 -2.27 17.51 -48.76
CA ILE A 10 -1.13 18.15 -48.05
C ILE A 10 -1.53 18.60 -46.64
N CYS A 11 -2.76 19.11 -46.43
CA CYS A 11 -3.25 19.46 -45.09
C CYS A 11 -3.43 18.25 -44.16
N LEU A 12 -3.82 17.07 -44.68
CA LEU A 12 -3.93 15.83 -43.92
C LEU A 12 -2.57 15.21 -43.58
N GLY A 13 -1.53 15.47 -44.36
CA GLY A 13 -0.18 14.96 -44.15
C GLY A 13 0.64 15.76 -43.11
N VAL A 14 0.27 17.01 -42.83
CA VAL A 14 1.00 17.87 -41.86
C VAL A 14 0.45 17.76 -40.43
N LEU A 15 -0.74 17.21 -40.25
CA LEU A 15 -1.35 16.97 -38.94
C LEU A 15 -0.73 15.80 -38.15
N SER A 16 0.19 15.02 -38.74
CA SER A 16 0.74 13.82 -38.11
C SER A 16 2.08 14.01 -37.37
N MET A 17 2.58 15.24 -37.21
CA MET A 17 3.89 15.50 -36.59
C MET A 17 3.88 16.44 -35.38
N MET A 18 2.73 16.90 -34.90
CA MET A 18 2.70 17.54 -33.56
C MET A 18 2.76 16.46 -32.49
N ALA A 19 3.73 16.56 -31.58
CA ALA A 19 3.78 15.70 -30.39
C ALA A 19 2.41 15.76 -29.69
N GLN A 20 1.71 14.63 -29.68
CA GLN A 20 0.34 14.57 -29.16
C GLN A 20 0.37 14.86 -27.66
N GLN A 21 -0.31 15.92 -27.21
CA GLN A 21 -0.44 16.22 -25.79
C GLN A 21 -1.19 15.06 -25.10
N PRO A 22 -0.64 14.42 -24.06
CA PRO A 22 -1.34 13.40 -23.31
C PRO A 22 -2.59 13.95 -22.63
N VAL A 23 -3.74 13.25 -22.82
CA VAL A 23 -5.02 13.59 -22.20
C VAL A 23 -5.72 12.31 -21.70
N SER A 24 -6.53 12.43 -20.66
CA SER A 24 -7.38 11.32 -20.18
C SER A 24 -8.55 11.07 -21.15
N PRO A 25 -9.22 9.89 -21.09
CA PRO A 25 -10.36 9.59 -21.96
C PRO A 25 -11.48 10.63 -21.88
N ASN A 26 -11.77 11.17 -20.68
CA ASN A 26 -12.80 12.21 -20.48
C ASN A 26 -12.30 13.66 -20.71
N GLY A 27 -11.01 13.83 -21.04
CA GLY A 27 -10.39 15.15 -21.28
C GLY A 27 -10.15 16.03 -20.03
N LYS A 28 -10.52 15.59 -18.82
CA LYS A 28 -10.34 16.38 -17.59
C LYS A 28 -8.88 16.51 -17.16
N LEU A 29 -8.07 15.48 -17.43
CA LEU A 29 -6.64 15.47 -17.12
C LEU A 29 -5.81 15.61 -18.38
N SER A 30 -4.78 16.44 -18.33
CA SER A 30 -3.80 16.57 -19.40
C SER A 30 -2.39 16.79 -18.86
N VAL A 31 -1.39 16.43 -19.67
CA VAL A 31 0.01 16.59 -19.31
C VAL A 31 0.73 17.43 -20.36
N VAL A 32 1.48 18.41 -19.88
CA VAL A 32 2.32 19.26 -20.71
C VAL A 32 3.78 19.12 -20.25
N ASN A 33 4.69 19.15 -21.20
CA ASN A 33 6.11 19.18 -20.88
C ASN A 33 6.46 20.51 -20.18
N ASP A 34 7.24 20.42 -19.11
CA ASP A 34 7.89 21.54 -18.47
C ASP A 34 9.41 21.45 -18.72
N SER A 35 10.18 22.47 -18.37
CA SER A 35 11.60 22.60 -18.76
C SER A 35 12.47 21.34 -18.56
N LYS A 36 12.27 20.62 -17.46
CA LYS A 36 13.00 19.38 -17.13
C LYS A 36 12.09 18.21 -16.75
N GLY A 37 10.77 18.44 -16.77
CA GLY A 37 9.78 17.49 -16.29
C GLY A 37 8.43 17.66 -16.96
N ILE A 38 7.37 17.46 -16.19
CA ILE A 38 5.98 17.56 -16.67
C ILE A 38 5.13 18.37 -15.70
N ARG A 39 4.04 18.92 -16.25
CA ARG A 39 2.97 19.57 -15.51
C ARG A 39 1.65 18.88 -15.82
N VAL A 40 0.92 18.54 -14.78
CA VAL A 40 -0.39 17.91 -14.85
C VAL A 40 -1.47 18.95 -14.60
N TYR A 41 -2.43 19.01 -15.49
CA TYR A 41 -3.59 19.87 -15.38
C TYR A 41 -4.83 19.04 -15.07
N TYR A 42 -5.67 19.55 -14.18
CA TYR A 42 -7.02 19.05 -13.92
C TYR A 42 -8.00 20.18 -14.21
N GLN A 43 -8.93 19.96 -15.15
CA GLN A 43 -9.90 20.98 -15.58
C GLN A 43 -9.24 22.35 -15.88
N GLN A 44 -8.12 22.34 -16.64
CA GLN A 44 -7.32 23.49 -17.05
C GLN A 44 -6.46 24.15 -15.93
N ASN A 45 -6.62 23.76 -14.66
CA ASN A 45 -5.79 24.25 -13.56
C ASN A 45 -4.60 23.32 -13.31
N THR A 46 -3.46 23.87 -12.94
CA THR A 46 -2.30 23.06 -12.55
C THR A 46 -2.59 22.32 -11.25
N ALA A 47 -2.67 20.99 -11.31
CA ALA A 47 -2.84 20.13 -10.14
C ALA A 47 -1.49 19.64 -9.57
N LEU A 48 -0.52 19.33 -10.44
CA LEU A 48 0.78 18.79 -10.03
C LEU A 48 1.89 19.25 -10.99
N LYS A 49 3.06 19.57 -10.43
CA LYS A 49 4.32 19.68 -11.17
C LYS A 49 5.27 18.57 -10.73
N ILE A 50 5.89 17.91 -11.70
CA ILE A 50 6.96 16.94 -11.51
C ILE A 50 8.20 17.48 -12.21
N PRO A 51 9.00 18.34 -11.54
CA PRO A 51 10.10 19.08 -12.17
C PRO A 51 11.34 18.24 -12.43
N ALA A 52 11.42 17.03 -11.86
CA ALA A 52 12.53 16.10 -12.07
C ALA A 52 11.97 14.71 -12.38
N LEU A 53 12.58 14.03 -13.36
CA LEU A 53 12.21 12.71 -13.87
C LEU A 53 13.46 11.89 -14.14
N GLY A 54 13.28 10.53 -14.17
CA GLY A 54 14.32 9.59 -14.57
C GLY A 54 15.28 9.24 -13.46
N PHE A 55 16.56 9.07 -13.79
CA PHE A 55 17.58 8.54 -12.89
C PHE A 55 18.86 9.38 -12.93
N GLU A 56 19.59 9.38 -11.82
CA GLU A 56 20.89 10.04 -11.69
C GLU A 56 21.89 9.52 -12.73
N GLY A 57 22.66 10.44 -13.33
CA GLY A 57 23.64 10.10 -14.35
C GLY A 57 23.06 9.81 -15.75
N ILE A 58 21.73 9.74 -15.89
CA ILE A 58 21.06 9.56 -17.19
C ILE A 58 20.53 10.93 -17.63
N LYS A 59 21.11 11.48 -18.71
CA LYS A 59 20.63 12.75 -19.28
C LYS A 59 19.30 12.51 -19.98
N ASN A 60 18.28 13.25 -19.56
CA ASN A 60 16.98 13.24 -20.21
C ASN A 60 17.00 14.09 -21.49
N GLY A 61 16.47 13.54 -22.57
CA GLY A 61 16.14 14.27 -23.78
C GLY A 61 14.81 15.05 -23.64
N GLN A 62 14.41 15.72 -24.71
CA GLN A 62 13.09 16.35 -24.80
C GLN A 62 12.00 15.26 -24.86
N LEU A 63 11.02 15.33 -23.96
CA LEU A 63 9.88 14.42 -23.97
C LEU A 63 9.04 14.61 -25.24
N LYS A 64 8.91 13.55 -26.02
CA LYS A 64 8.02 13.49 -27.18
C LYS A 64 7.04 12.34 -26.94
N TRP A 65 5.83 12.70 -26.59
CA TRP A 65 4.78 11.71 -26.28
C TRP A 65 4.26 11.05 -27.55
N LYS A 66 4.11 9.75 -27.46
CA LYS A 66 3.46 8.92 -28.48
C LYS A 66 2.29 8.18 -27.77
N PHE A 67 1.08 8.37 -28.27
CA PHE A 67 -0.05 7.53 -27.88
C PHE A 67 0.24 6.07 -28.24
N THR A 68 0.03 5.18 -27.31
CA THR A 68 0.32 3.75 -27.48
C THR A 68 -0.96 2.95 -27.64
N ARG A 69 -1.89 3.14 -26.72
CA ARG A 69 -3.17 2.41 -26.70
C ARG A 69 -4.13 2.97 -25.66
N MET A 70 -5.37 2.58 -25.74
CA MET A 70 -6.31 2.65 -24.63
C MET A 70 -6.15 1.41 -23.77
N VAL A 71 -6.11 1.61 -22.45
CA VAL A 71 -6.07 0.54 -21.45
C VAL A 71 -7.42 0.51 -20.74
N LYS A 72 -8.00 -0.68 -20.60
CA LYS A 72 -9.23 -0.90 -19.85
C LYS A 72 -8.95 -1.84 -18.68
N ALA A 73 -9.42 -1.47 -17.52
CA ALA A 73 -9.53 -2.33 -16.35
C ALA A 73 -11.01 -2.72 -16.19
N ASP A 74 -11.27 -4.01 -16.06
CA ASP A 74 -12.58 -4.59 -15.81
C ASP A 74 -12.37 -5.92 -15.07
N TYR A 75 -12.65 -5.92 -13.75
CA TYR A 75 -12.36 -7.07 -12.89
C TYR A 75 -13.19 -7.04 -11.60
N GLU A 76 -13.29 -8.19 -10.94
CA GLU A 76 -13.92 -8.30 -9.62
C GLU A 76 -12.88 -8.42 -8.51
N MET A 77 -13.17 -7.79 -7.38
CA MET A 77 -12.43 -7.92 -6.12
C MET A 77 -13.24 -8.76 -5.13
N ILE A 78 -12.56 -9.72 -4.45
CA ILE A 78 -13.20 -10.53 -3.41
C ILE A 78 -13.54 -9.69 -2.18
N ALA A 79 -12.69 -8.74 -1.84
CA ALA A 79 -12.88 -7.78 -0.77
C ALA A 79 -12.27 -6.42 -1.17
N GLY A 80 -12.67 -5.35 -0.49
CA GLY A 80 -12.26 -3.98 -0.79
C GLY A 80 -13.47 -3.06 -0.89
N LYS A 81 -13.25 -1.81 -1.25
CA LYS A 81 -14.30 -0.78 -1.33
C LYS A 81 -15.27 -0.94 -2.51
N LYS A 82 -14.87 -1.67 -3.54
CA LYS A 82 -15.72 -1.98 -4.70
C LYS A 82 -15.57 -3.47 -5.08
N LYS A 83 -16.69 -4.13 -5.33
CA LYS A 83 -16.68 -5.49 -5.87
C LYS A 83 -16.31 -5.49 -7.33
N HIS A 84 -17.02 -4.73 -8.15
CA HIS A 84 -16.76 -4.60 -9.58
C HIS A 84 -16.00 -3.31 -9.87
N CYS A 85 -14.80 -3.44 -10.40
CA CYS A 85 -13.87 -2.37 -10.69
C CYS A 85 -13.74 -2.18 -12.19
N THR A 86 -14.10 -0.99 -12.66
CA THR A 86 -13.95 -0.59 -14.07
C THR A 86 -13.23 0.74 -14.15
N ASN A 87 -12.26 0.85 -15.04
CA ASN A 87 -11.57 2.10 -15.33
C ASN A 87 -10.97 2.08 -16.74
N GLU A 88 -10.66 3.23 -17.30
CA GLU A 88 -10.00 3.34 -18.60
C GLU A 88 -8.95 4.45 -18.59
N ALA A 89 -7.90 4.25 -19.36
CA ALA A 89 -6.80 5.18 -19.52
C ALA A 89 -6.29 5.26 -20.95
N ASN A 90 -5.79 6.40 -21.32
CA ASN A 90 -4.93 6.58 -22.48
C ASN A 90 -3.47 6.37 -22.05
N GLU A 91 -2.78 5.41 -22.68
CA GLU A 91 -1.37 5.11 -22.44
C GLU A 91 -0.49 5.82 -23.47
N TYR A 92 0.53 6.47 -22.96
CA TYR A 92 1.53 7.19 -23.74
C TYR A 92 2.94 6.74 -23.36
N THR A 93 3.86 6.80 -24.30
CA THR A 93 5.28 6.56 -24.05
C THR A 93 6.10 7.76 -24.51
N ALA A 94 7.18 8.05 -23.76
CA ALA A 94 8.19 9.00 -24.18
C ALA A 94 9.59 8.47 -23.83
N LYS A 95 10.54 8.60 -24.76
CA LYS A 95 11.95 8.28 -24.49
C LYS A 95 12.59 9.42 -23.70
N LEU A 96 13.12 9.13 -22.52
CA LEU A 96 13.95 10.03 -21.74
C LEU A 96 15.41 9.96 -22.20
N SER A 97 15.89 8.76 -22.56
CA SER A 97 17.19 8.50 -23.18
C SER A 97 17.14 7.26 -24.07
N GLY A 98 18.26 6.82 -24.63
CA GLY A 98 18.32 5.66 -25.52
C GLY A 98 17.78 4.37 -24.87
N ASN A 99 18.02 4.18 -23.59
CA ASN A 99 17.67 2.98 -22.82
C ASN A 99 16.62 3.22 -21.72
N LEU A 100 16.10 4.43 -21.58
CA LEU A 100 15.11 4.81 -20.58
C LEU A 100 13.85 5.35 -21.26
N THR A 101 12.74 4.69 -21.03
CA THR A 101 11.40 5.07 -21.50
C THR A 101 10.51 5.36 -20.30
N MET A 102 9.75 6.43 -20.36
CA MET A 102 8.64 6.71 -19.45
C MET A 102 7.34 6.21 -20.08
N VAL A 103 6.60 5.40 -19.35
CA VAL A 103 5.23 5.00 -19.68
C VAL A 103 4.30 5.79 -18.78
N LEU A 104 3.32 6.46 -19.37
CA LEU A 104 2.32 7.28 -18.68
C LEU A 104 0.92 6.79 -19.03
N ARG A 105 0.09 6.51 -18.05
CA ARG A 105 -1.34 6.26 -18.18
C ARG A 105 -2.11 7.41 -17.57
N LEU A 106 -2.99 8.02 -18.34
CA LEU A 106 -3.93 9.03 -17.87
C LEU A 106 -5.32 8.41 -17.78
N TYR A 107 -5.77 8.20 -16.56
CA TYR A 107 -7.10 7.74 -16.19
C TYR A 107 -8.07 8.93 -16.05
N ASN A 108 -9.35 8.64 -15.88
CA ASN A 108 -10.35 9.70 -15.65
C ASN A 108 -10.26 10.33 -14.24
N ASP A 109 -9.67 9.60 -13.30
CA ASP A 109 -9.53 9.93 -11.88
C ASP A 109 -8.07 10.11 -11.42
N GLY A 110 -7.11 10.13 -12.36
CA GLY A 110 -5.71 10.30 -12.00
C GLY A 110 -4.73 9.87 -13.07
N LEU A 111 -3.47 9.74 -12.69
CA LEU A 111 -2.41 9.26 -13.56
C LEU A 111 -1.52 8.25 -12.86
N ALA A 112 -0.92 7.40 -13.66
CA ALA A 112 0.16 6.52 -13.23
C ALA A 112 1.30 6.57 -14.26
N PHE A 113 2.54 6.61 -13.76
CA PHE A 113 3.69 6.49 -14.64
C PHE A 113 4.75 5.58 -14.05
N ARG A 114 5.56 4.99 -14.92
CA ARG A 114 6.74 4.21 -14.53
C ARG A 114 7.86 4.41 -15.53
N TYR A 115 9.05 4.07 -15.10
CA TYR A 115 10.22 4.03 -15.97
C TYR A 115 10.54 2.60 -16.38
N GLU A 116 10.79 2.42 -17.67
CA GLU A 116 11.27 1.16 -18.24
C GLU A 116 12.72 1.34 -18.71
N LEU A 117 13.59 0.52 -18.16
CA LEU A 117 15.02 0.50 -18.50
C LEU A 117 15.36 -0.75 -19.29
N SER A 118 16.25 -0.61 -20.25
CA SER A 118 16.77 -1.73 -21.04
C SER A 118 18.28 -1.67 -21.16
N GLY A 119 18.91 -2.86 -21.20
CA GLY A 119 20.35 -2.97 -21.40
C GLY A 119 21.24 -2.55 -20.24
N LEU A 120 20.69 -2.22 -19.07
CA LEU A 120 21.48 -1.96 -17.87
C LEU A 120 21.88 -3.25 -17.18
N LYS A 121 23.10 -3.26 -16.60
CA LYS A 121 23.62 -4.33 -15.77
C LYS A 121 24.34 -3.72 -14.57
N GLY A 122 23.90 -4.09 -13.38
CA GLY A 122 24.53 -3.62 -12.13
C GLY A 122 23.55 -2.92 -11.21
N LYS A 123 24.05 -2.00 -10.38
CA LYS A 123 23.25 -1.23 -9.42
C LYS A 123 22.30 -0.28 -10.14
N LEU A 124 21.04 -0.22 -9.68
CA LEU A 124 20.08 0.76 -10.17
C LEU A 124 20.52 2.18 -9.77
N PRO A 125 20.62 3.12 -10.72
CA PRO A 125 20.87 4.52 -10.38
C PRO A 125 19.75 5.09 -9.51
N LYS A 126 20.04 6.15 -8.74
CA LYS A 126 19.06 6.83 -7.89
C LYS A 126 17.96 7.47 -8.72
N GLU A 127 16.70 7.20 -8.40
CA GLU A 127 15.55 7.85 -9.02
C GLU A 127 15.53 9.35 -8.70
N GLN A 128 15.18 10.17 -9.68
CA GLN A 128 15.16 11.64 -9.56
C GLN A 128 13.75 12.21 -9.50
N THR A 129 12.72 11.38 -9.54
CA THR A 129 11.32 11.84 -9.48
C THR A 129 11.09 12.72 -8.27
N ALA A 130 10.52 13.91 -8.51
CA ALA A 130 10.18 14.84 -7.43
C ALA A 130 8.83 15.50 -7.71
N TYR A 131 7.98 15.55 -6.67
CA TYR A 131 6.70 16.26 -6.69
C TYR A 131 6.91 17.65 -6.07
N MET A 132 6.46 18.70 -6.77
CA MET A 132 6.49 20.07 -6.24
C MET A 132 5.20 20.34 -5.46
N ILE A 133 5.33 20.59 -4.17
CA ILE A 133 4.24 20.95 -3.26
C ILE A 133 4.63 22.28 -2.59
N PRO A 134 4.20 23.42 -3.13
CA PRO A 134 4.59 24.74 -2.61
C PRO A 134 4.16 24.93 -1.15
N GLU A 135 4.93 25.74 -0.41
CA GLU A 135 4.52 26.23 0.91
C GLU A 135 3.14 26.90 0.82
N GLY A 136 2.34 26.79 1.87
CA GLY A 136 0.93 27.22 1.90
C GLY A 136 -0.06 26.16 1.41
N THR A 137 0.40 25.12 0.70
CA THR A 137 -0.48 24.05 0.21
C THR A 137 -0.83 23.10 1.37
N LYS A 138 -2.12 22.87 1.62
CA LYS A 138 -2.57 21.90 2.62
C LYS A 138 -2.15 20.47 2.23
N ARG A 139 -1.62 19.76 3.20
CA ARG A 139 -1.12 18.39 3.01
C ARG A 139 -1.29 17.56 4.27
N TRP A 140 -1.47 16.24 4.08
CA TRP A 140 -1.51 15.22 5.11
C TRP A 140 -0.46 14.18 4.75
N MET A 141 0.65 14.17 5.48
CA MET A 141 1.81 13.37 5.16
C MET A 141 2.08 12.38 6.29
N LEU A 142 2.15 11.10 5.95
CA LEU A 142 2.57 10.06 6.89
C LEU A 142 4.05 10.23 7.21
N GLN A 143 4.38 10.41 8.49
CA GLN A 143 5.76 10.28 8.94
C GLN A 143 6.19 8.83 8.79
N TRP A 144 7.17 8.57 7.92
CA TRP A 144 7.55 7.19 7.58
C TRP A 144 8.01 6.40 8.80
N THR A 145 7.48 5.21 8.94
CA THR A 145 7.96 4.15 9.85
C THR A 145 7.98 2.85 9.08
N ASP A 146 8.76 1.87 9.53
CA ASP A 146 8.87 0.54 8.92
C ASP A 146 7.55 -0.26 8.97
N SER A 147 6.71 0.02 9.97
CA SER A 147 5.38 -0.58 10.16
C SER A 147 4.22 0.23 9.58
N TYR A 148 4.47 1.46 9.08
CA TYR A 148 3.42 2.41 8.67
C TYR A 148 2.47 2.86 9.78
N GLU A 149 2.78 2.57 11.03
CA GLU A 149 2.02 2.99 12.21
C GLU A 149 2.38 4.44 12.59
N GLY A 150 1.89 5.37 11.83
CA GLY A 150 2.16 6.80 12.01
C GLY A 150 0.93 7.67 11.82
N PHE A 151 1.04 8.92 12.27
CA PHE A 151 0.00 9.93 12.09
C PHE A 151 0.11 10.61 10.72
N TYR A 152 -1.04 11.14 10.25
CA TYR A 152 -1.17 12.00 9.08
C TYR A 152 -1.51 13.43 9.52
N PRO A 153 -0.58 14.17 10.11
CA PRO A 153 -0.87 15.54 10.54
C PRO A 153 -1.19 16.43 9.34
N MET A 154 -2.25 17.24 9.46
CA MET A 154 -2.51 18.31 8.50
C MET A 154 -1.47 19.42 8.68
N SER A 155 -0.89 19.87 7.58
CA SER A 155 0.06 20.97 7.55
C SER A 155 -0.07 21.77 6.25
N THR A 156 0.37 23.03 6.28
CA THR A 156 0.54 23.87 5.10
C THR A 156 2.02 24.05 4.73
N THR A 157 2.91 23.36 5.46
CA THR A 157 4.36 23.40 5.26
C THR A 157 4.94 22.00 5.14
N GLY A 158 6.05 21.83 4.44
CA GLY A 158 6.86 20.62 4.44
C GLY A 158 7.68 20.41 5.71
N LYS A 159 7.69 21.38 6.64
CA LYS A 159 8.49 21.38 7.87
C LYS A 159 7.66 20.99 9.09
N ILE A 160 7.48 19.69 9.31
CA ILE A 160 6.70 19.16 10.43
C ILE A 160 7.64 18.46 11.42
N LYS A 161 7.53 18.82 12.71
CA LYS A 161 8.24 18.09 13.75
C LYS A 161 7.64 16.69 13.95
N PRO A 162 8.45 15.69 14.30
CA PRO A 162 7.93 14.35 14.59
C PRO A 162 6.85 14.36 15.67
N ILE A 163 5.81 13.56 15.47
CA ILE A 163 4.68 13.40 16.39
C ILE A 163 4.61 11.93 16.81
N GLY A 164 4.50 11.67 18.11
CA GLY A 164 4.34 10.35 18.67
C GLY A 164 5.60 9.48 18.67
N ARG A 165 5.42 8.17 18.84
CA ARG A 165 6.49 7.17 18.78
C ARG A 165 6.89 6.94 17.34
N MET A 166 8.16 7.12 17.01
CA MET A 166 8.63 7.09 15.63
C MET A 166 9.92 6.28 15.52
N ALA A 167 9.84 5.07 15.01
CA ALA A 167 11.01 4.34 14.50
C ALA A 167 11.33 4.81 13.06
N GLY A 168 12.61 4.86 12.70
CA GLY A 168 13.03 5.19 11.33
C GLY A 168 12.90 6.65 10.91
N VAL A 169 12.62 7.58 11.83
CA VAL A 169 12.54 9.03 11.53
C VAL A 169 13.89 9.60 11.16
N VAL A 170 13.95 10.27 10.02
CA VAL A 170 15.09 11.07 9.58
C VAL A 170 14.80 12.54 9.87
N LYS A 171 15.66 13.20 10.64
CA LYS A 171 15.47 14.60 11.06
C LYS A 171 16.48 15.53 10.39
N SER A 172 16.05 16.75 10.11
CA SER A 172 16.94 17.87 9.80
C SER A 172 17.72 18.32 11.05
N ALA A 173 18.74 19.17 10.89
CA ALA A 173 19.53 19.72 12.00
C ALA A 173 18.68 20.48 13.02
N ASP A 174 17.60 21.14 12.58
CA ASP A 174 16.62 21.87 13.40
C ASP A 174 15.46 20.98 13.89
N GLY A 175 15.55 19.67 13.70
CA GLY A 175 14.68 18.65 14.28
C GLY A 175 13.37 18.41 13.54
N TYR A 176 13.20 18.91 12.30
CA TYR A 176 12.04 18.59 11.48
C TYR A 176 12.17 17.22 10.80
N ASN A 177 11.05 16.51 10.63
CA ASN A 177 11.02 15.26 9.88
C ASN A 177 11.28 15.53 8.39
N LEU A 178 12.11 14.70 7.79
CA LEU A 178 12.46 14.79 6.37
C LEU A 178 11.93 13.60 5.55
N ARG A 179 11.47 12.51 6.19
CA ARG A 179 11.09 11.28 5.51
C ARG A 179 9.61 11.01 5.64
N TRP A 180 8.93 10.80 4.53
CA TRP A 180 7.49 10.63 4.42
C TRP A 180 7.13 9.33 3.72
N GLY A 181 6.14 8.63 4.25
CA GLY A 181 5.57 7.43 3.63
C GLY A 181 4.50 7.75 2.59
N PHE A 182 4.19 6.77 1.75
CA PHE A 182 2.98 6.75 0.95
C PHE A 182 1.83 6.09 1.75
N PRO A 183 0.57 6.50 1.48
CA PRO A 183 0.15 7.61 0.63
C PRO A 183 0.33 8.99 1.27
N THR A 184 0.35 10.04 0.45
CA THR A 184 0.33 11.44 0.88
C THR A 184 -0.83 12.15 0.21
N LEU A 185 -1.70 12.78 1.01
CA LEU A 185 -2.82 13.57 0.51
C LEU A 185 -2.41 15.06 0.46
N VAL A 186 -2.79 15.72 -0.62
CA VAL A 186 -2.54 17.15 -0.86
C VAL A 186 -3.81 17.81 -1.37
N GLU A 187 -4.08 19.06 -0.97
CA GLU A 187 -5.15 19.91 -1.53
C GLU A 187 -4.49 21.08 -2.30
N PRO A 188 -4.12 20.88 -3.60
CA PRO A 188 -3.46 21.92 -4.39
C PRO A 188 -4.35 23.13 -4.67
N GLN A 189 -5.67 22.95 -4.64
CA GLN A 189 -6.69 23.99 -4.76
C GLN A 189 -7.86 23.61 -3.87
N GLU A 190 -8.63 24.57 -3.42
CA GLU A 190 -9.81 24.33 -2.59
C GLU A 190 -10.78 23.35 -3.28
N GLY A 191 -11.08 22.24 -2.58
CA GLY A 191 -11.99 21.19 -3.06
C GLY A 191 -11.39 20.25 -4.13
N VAL A 192 -10.17 20.48 -4.58
CA VAL A 192 -9.42 19.56 -5.46
C VAL A 192 -8.34 18.87 -4.65
N PHE A 193 -8.42 17.58 -4.55
CA PHE A 193 -7.47 16.76 -3.81
C PHE A 193 -6.59 15.95 -4.74
N MET A 194 -5.40 15.63 -4.26
CA MET A 194 -4.44 14.77 -4.93
C MET A 194 -3.85 13.79 -3.93
N LEU A 195 -3.97 12.50 -4.21
CA LEU A 195 -3.36 11.44 -3.42
C LEU A 195 -2.16 10.87 -4.16
N LEU A 196 -0.97 11.12 -3.64
CA LEU A 196 0.29 10.56 -4.14
C LEU A 196 0.54 9.19 -3.50
N THR A 197 0.80 8.18 -4.32
CA THR A 197 1.12 6.83 -3.87
C THR A 197 1.92 6.08 -4.94
N GLU A 198 2.10 4.80 -4.75
CA GLU A 198 2.71 3.88 -5.71
C GLU A 198 1.92 2.58 -5.79
N ALA A 199 2.14 1.79 -6.83
CA ALA A 199 1.41 0.54 -7.04
C ALA A 199 2.24 -0.50 -7.79
N ASN A 200 1.81 -1.77 -7.67
CA ASN A 200 2.37 -2.90 -8.37
C ASN A 200 3.85 -3.13 -8.08
N ILE A 201 4.16 -3.37 -6.81
CA ILE A 201 5.50 -3.79 -6.41
C ILE A 201 5.67 -5.26 -6.80
N GLU A 202 6.70 -5.54 -7.59
CA GLU A 202 7.06 -6.89 -8.02
C GLU A 202 8.31 -7.40 -7.30
N ARG A 203 8.63 -8.67 -7.52
CA ARG A 203 9.87 -9.26 -6.98
C ARG A 203 11.09 -8.46 -7.39
N ASN A 204 12.04 -8.33 -6.49
CA ASN A 204 13.26 -7.56 -6.69
C ASN A 204 13.04 -6.05 -6.94
N GLN A 205 11.88 -5.54 -6.55
CA GLN A 205 11.63 -4.11 -6.47
C GLN A 205 11.50 -3.69 -5.00
N ALA A 206 11.97 -2.50 -4.68
CA ALA A 206 11.73 -1.85 -3.41
C ALA A 206 10.51 -0.93 -3.53
N ALA A 207 9.76 -0.79 -2.46
CA ALA A 207 8.83 0.31 -2.35
C ALA A 207 9.57 1.62 -2.04
N ALA A 208 8.91 2.76 -2.25
CA ALA A 208 9.52 4.05 -2.07
C ALA A 208 8.91 4.82 -0.89
N CYS A 209 9.70 5.72 -0.35
CA CYS A 209 9.27 6.82 0.49
C CYS A 209 9.61 8.15 -0.18
N MET A 210 9.28 9.27 0.46
CA MET A 210 9.60 10.59 -0.06
C MET A 210 10.48 11.36 0.93
N TYR A 211 11.36 12.22 0.42
CA TYR A 211 12.17 13.12 1.22
C TYR A 211 11.88 14.56 0.87
N THR A 212 11.74 15.41 1.89
CA THR A 212 11.61 16.86 1.73
C THR A 212 12.94 17.47 1.26
N ASP A 213 12.87 18.28 0.20
CA ASP A 213 13.96 19.11 -0.31
C ASP A 213 13.36 20.45 -0.77
N GLY A 214 13.28 21.43 0.14
CA GLY A 214 12.51 22.66 -0.08
C GLY A 214 11.03 22.37 -0.34
N ASP A 215 10.50 22.86 -1.44
CA ASP A 215 9.13 22.58 -1.90
C ASP A 215 8.96 21.22 -2.58
N LEU A 216 10.03 20.43 -2.68
CA LEU A 216 10.01 19.15 -3.37
C LEU A 216 9.86 17.99 -2.40
N LEU A 217 9.03 17.04 -2.78
CA LEU A 217 9.01 15.69 -2.22
C LEU A 217 9.68 14.73 -3.21
N ARG A 218 10.92 14.32 -2.90
CA ARG A 218 11.72 13.43 -3.75
C ARG A 218 11.42 11.97 -3.47
N VAL A 219 11.01 11.26 -4.49
CA VAL A 219 10.78 9.82 -4.42
C VAL A 219 12.12 9.09 -4.26
N THR A 220 12.19 8.26 -3.24
CA THR A 220 13.41 7.51 -2.94
C THR A 220 13.01 6.07 -2.58
N PRO A 221 13.36 5.08 -3.41
CA PRO A 221 13.20 3.67 -3.04
C PRO A 221 13.93 3.34 -1.75
N ASP A 222 13.33 2.50 -0.91
CA ASP A 222 13.88 2.15 0.40
C ASP A 222 15.00 1.13 0.28
N VAL A 223 15.93 1.32 -0.64
CA VAL A 223 17.11 0.49 -0.73
C VAL A 223 18.22 0.96 -1.55
N ASN A 224 19.35 0.47 -1.22
CA ASN A 224 20.61 0.89 -1.73
C ASN A 224 21.29 -0.04 -2.74
N GLU A 225 20.80 -1.26 -2.93
CA GLU A 225 21.58 -2.27 -3.66
C GLU A 225 20.80 -3.07 -4.70
N GLN A 226 19.74 -2.50 -5.22
CA GLN A 226 19.00 -3.17 -6.27
C GLN A 226 19.88 -3.36 -7.51
N LYS A 227 20.22 -4.63 -7.77
CA LYS A 227 20.95 -5.04 -8.98
C LYS A 227 19.92 -5.40 -10.05
N ILE A 228 20.06 -4.78 -11.20
CA ILE A 228 19.22 -5.05 -12.36
C ILE A 228 20.02 -5.67 -13.49
N ARG A 229 19.34 -6.46 -14.30
CA ARG A 229 19.93 -7.07 -15.51
C ARG A 229 18.89 -7.15 -16.61
N GLY A 230 19.23 -6.61 -17.78
CA GLY A 230 18.38 -6.68 -18.96
C GLY A 230 17.27 -5.64 -18.96
N LYS A 231 16.03 -6.08 -19.09
CA LYS A 231 14.84 -5.21 -19.01
C LYS A 231 14.35 -5.14 -17.58
N TRP A 232 14.07 -3.95 -17.11
CA TRP A 232 13.54 -3.71 -15.77
C TRP A 232 12.63 -2.48 -15.78
N HIS A 233 11.70 -2.37 -14.84
CA HIS A 233 10.86 -1.19 -14.66
C HIS A 233 10.67 -0.86 -13.19
N THR A 234 10.36 0.40 -12.89
CA THR A 234 9.94 0.82 -11.56
C THR A 234 8.52 0.33 -11.25
N PRO A 235 8.12 0.27 -9.97
CA PRO A 235 6.72 0.34 -9.61
C PRO A 235 6.04 1.56 -10.25
N TRP A 236 4.71 1.53 -10.36
CA TRP A 236 3.95 2.69 -10.82
C TRP A 236 3.97 3.80 -9.77
N ARG A 237 4.30 5.00 -10.17
CA ARG A 237 4.09 6.23 -9.42
C ARG A 237 2.68 6.71 -9.74
N VAL A 238 1.83 6.86 -8.73
CA VAL A 238 0.39 7.10 -8.88
C VAL A 238 0.02 8.44 -8.26
N ALA A 239 -0.77 9.22 -8.97
CA ALA A 239 -1.45 10.41 -8.44
C ALA A 239 -2.96 10.31 -8.79
N ILE A 240 -3.80 10.11 -7.77
CA ILE A 240 -5.26 10.18 -7.91
C ILE A 240 -5.65 11.63 -7.73
N ILE A 241 -6.43 12.21 -8.66
CA ILE A 241 -6.74 13.64 -8.68
C ILE A 241 -8.22 13.85 -8.94
N GLY A 242 -8.88 14.62 -8.08
CA GLY A 242 -10.30 14.94 -8.19
C GLY A 242 -10.89 15.54 -6.93
N GLY A 243 -12.20 15.56 -6.81
CA GLY A 243 -12.88 15.85 -5.54
C GLY A 243 -12.69 14.71 -4.54
N MET A 244 -12.97 14.95 -3.26
CA MET A 244 -12.78 13.94 -2.19
C MET A 244 -13.56 12.64 -2.49
N GLN A 245 -14.78 12.74 -3.00
CA GLN A 245 -15.57 11.56 -3.37
C GLN A 245 -14.92 10.76 -4.50
N GLU A 246 -14.36 11.42 -5.51
CA GLU A 246 -13.65 10.77 -6.63
C GLU A 246 -12.41 10.03 -6.09
N LEU A 247 -11.66 10.64 -5.18
CA LEU A 247 -10.51 9.99 -4.54
C LEU A 247 -10.92 8.73 -3.77
N ILE A 248 -11.93 8.84 -2.91
CA ILE A 248 -12.40 7.72 -2.08
C ILE A 248 -12.88 6.55 -2.96
N GLN A 249 -13.52 6.84 -4.08
CA GLN A 249 -14.05 5.83 -5.00
C GLN A 249 -13.03 5.26 -5.98
N SER A 250 -11.87 5.91 -6.15
CA SER A 250 -10.86 5.51 -7.13
C SER A 250 -10.31 4.12 -6.83
N THR A 251 -10.19 3.29 -7.86
CA THR A 251 -9.54 1.97 -7.85
C THR A 251 -8.18 1.99 -8.54
N LEU A 252 -7.64 3.16 -8.83
CA LEU A 252 -6.48 3.34 -9.70
C LEU A 252 -5.26 2.53 -9.25
N VAL A 253 -5.01 2.37 -7.95
CA VAL A 253 -3.91 1.54 -7.42
C VAL A 253 -4.07 0.07 -7.83
N THR A 254 -5.26 -0.48 -7.75
CA THR A 254 -5.54 -1.85 -8.20
C THR A 254 -5.67 -1.94 -9.72
N ASP A 255 -6.16 -0.89 -10.41
CA ASP A 255 -6.28 -0.87 -11.86
C ASP A 255 -4.93 -0.99 -12.60
N VAL A 256 -3.86 -0.39 -12.04
CA VAL A 256 -2.50 -0.48 -12.61
C VAL A 256 -1.73 -1.72 -12.16
N SER A 257 -2.25 -2.45 -11.17
CA SER A 257 -1.61 -3.65 -10.63
C SER A 257 -1.88 -4.87 -11.50
N GLU A 258 -0.98 -5.87 -11.43
CA GLU A 258 -1.13 -7.11 -12.16
C GLU A 258 -2.44 -7.83 -11.80
N PRO A 259 -3.06 -8.49 -12.77
CA PRO A 259 -4.20 -9.37 -12.53
C PRO A 259 -3.90 -10.44 -11.49
N CYS A 260 -4.96 -11.06 -10.97
CA CYS A 260 -4.85 -12.21 -10.07
C CYS A 260 -3.95 -13.31 -10.65
N LYS A 261 -2.97 -13.73 -9.87
CA LYS A 261 -2.03 -14.82 -10.21
C LYS A 261 -2.44 -16.18 -9.68
N LEU A 262 -3.46 -16.24 -8.84
CA LEU A 262 -3.95 -17.49 -8.27
C LEU A 262 -4.91 -18.18 -9.25
N GLN A 263 -4.77 -19.50 -9.41
CA GLN A 263 -5.61 -20.28 -10.30
C GLN A 263 -7.01 -20.54 -9.72
N ASP A 264 -7.08 -20.80 -8.42
CA ASP A 264 -8.31 -20.97 -7.67
C ASP A 264 -8.38 -19.98 -6.52
N ILE A 265 -9.48 -19.24 -6.47
CA ILE A 265 -9.80 -18.26 -5.42
C ILE A 265 -11.11 -18.57 -4.71
N SER A 266 -11.76 -19.70 -5.02
CA SER A 266 -13.08 -20.08 -4.48
C SER A 266 -13.07 -20.32 -2.97
N TRP A 267 -11.92 -20.70 -2.43
CA TRP A 267 -11.68 -20.94 -1.01
C TRP A 267 -11.51 -19.68 -0.18
N ILE A 268 -11.20 -18.54 -0.82
CA ILE A 268 -10.97 -17.25 -0.15
C ILE A 268 -12.30 -16.68 0.31
N LYS A 269 -12.49 -16.58 1.63
CA LYS A 269 -13.71 -16.02 2.23
C LYS A 269 -13.33 -14.91 3.21
N PRO A 270 -13.62 -13.64 2.89
CA PRO A 270 -13.46 -12.56 3.85
C PRO A 270 -14.39 -12.73 5.05
N GLY A 271 -13.96 -12.20 6.20
CA GLY A 271 -14.80 -12.24 7.40
C GLY A 271 -14.19 -11.49 8.57
N VAL A 272 -15.00 -11.30 9.59
CA VAL A 272 -14.56 -10.69 10.85
C VAL A 272 -13.93 -11.78 11.73
N VAL A 273 -12.89 -11.39 12.47
CA VAL A 273 -12.12 -12.30 13.32
C VAL A 273 -12.20 -11.85 14.79
N SER A 274 -12.44 -12.78 15.73
CA SER A 274 -12.22 -12.54 17.15
C SER A 274 -10.71 -12.64 17.44
N TRP A 275 -10.16 -11.71 18.19
CA TRP A 275 -8.71 -11.62 18.38
C TRP A 275 -8.30 -11.66 19.85
N ILE A 276 -7.37 -12.59 20.19
CA ILE A 276 -6.92 -12.90 21.54
C ILE A 276 -5.65 -12.11 21.86
N TYR A 277 -5.71 -10.79 22.01
CA TYR A 277 -4.51 -10.06 22.40
C TYR A 277 -4.78 -8.94 23.41
N TRP A 278 -5.60 -7.96 23.07
CA TRP A 278 -5.70 -6.73 23.87
C TRP A 278 -6.27 -6.92 25.26
N ALA A 279 -7.19 -7.89 25.44
CA ALA A 279 -7.74 -8.19 26.76
C ALA A 279 -6.84 -9.13 27.55
N TYR A 280 -6.11 -9.97 26.86
CA TYR A 280 -5.26 -11.00 27.42
C TYR A 280 -3.93 -11.03 26.68
N ASN A 281 -2.99 -10.15 27.01
CA ASN A 281 -1.61 -10.24 26.55
C ASN A 281 -1.10 -11.65 26.90
N HIS A 282 -0.45 -12.32 25.95
CA HIS A 282 0.00 -13.71 26.09
C HIS A 282 -1.12 -14.74 26.31
N GLY A 283 -2.38 -14.38 26.09
CA GLY A 283 -3.52 -15.30 26.27
C GLY A 283 -3.58 -16.45 25.28
N SER A 284 -2.84 -16.36 24.17
CA SER A 284 -2.78 -17.41 23.16
C SER A 284 -1.93 -18.63 23.58
N ASN A 285 -1.24 -18.56 24.70
CA ASN A 285 -0.59 -19.72 25.34
C ASN A 285 -1.47 -20.43 26.39
N ASP A 286 -2.76 -20.05 26.50
CA ASP A 286 -3.73 -20.62 27.43
C ASP A 286 -4.95 -21.12 26.66
N TYR A 287 -5.10 -22.44 26.65
CA TYR A 287 -6.19 -23.13 25.95
C TYR A 287 -7.58 -22.65 26.39
N ASN A 288 -7.78 -22.35 27.68
CA ASN A 288 -9.09 -21.94 28.20
C ASN A 288 -9.44 -20.52 27.75
N ILE A 289 -8.44 -19.65 27.58
CA ILE A 289 -8.65 -18.31 27.00
C ILE A 289 -9.00 -18.44 25.52
N ILE A 290 -8.28 -19.27 24.75
CA ILE A 290 -8.61 -19.54 23.35
C ILE A 290 -10.05 -20.02 23.21
N LYS A 291 -10.48 -20.99 24.04
CA LYS A 291 -11.87 -21.46 24.06
C LYS A 291 -12.88 -20.34 24.25
N LYS A 292 -12.66 -19.43 25.22
CA LYS A 292 -13.56 -18.26 25.42
C LYS A 292 -13.74 -17.44 24.15
N TYR A 293 -12.67 -17.24 23.37
CA TYR A 293 -12.73 -16.46 22.12
C TYR A 293 -13.39 -17.23 20.98
N VAL A 294 -13.22 -18.55 20.93
CA VAL A 294 -13.99 -19.41 20.02
C VAL A 294 -15.47 -19.37 20.38
N ASP A 295 -15.84 -19.53 21.64
CA ASP A 295 -17.23 -19.49 22.12
C ASP A 295 -17.87 -18.12 21.87
N MET A 296 -17.10 -17.04 22.05
CA MET A 296 -17.52 -15.69 21.70
C MET A 296 -17.76 -15.56 20.17
N ALA A 297 -16.87 -16.09 19.35
CA ALA A 297 -17.03 -16.10 17.89
C ALA A 297 -18.30 -16.84 17.46
N VAL A 298 -18.59 -18.00 18.09
CA VAL A 298 -19.85 -18.73 17.88
C VAL A 298 -21.05 -17.86 18.22
N THR A 299 -21.04 -17.26 19.42
CA THR A 299 -22.14 -16.41 19.92
C THR A 299 -22.41 -15.22 19.01
N LEU A 300 -21.34 -14.55 18.56
CA LEU A 300 -21.40 -13.36 17.70
C LEU A 300 -21.49 -13.72 16.21
N LYS A 301 -21.50 -14.99 15.85
CA LYS A 301 -21.51 -15.48 14.46
C LYS A 301 -20.33 -14.96 13.63
N LEU A 302 -19.14 -14.82 14.25
CA LEU A 302 -17.92 -14.46 13.56
C LEU A 302 -17.33 -15.72 12.92
N PRO A 303 -16.88 -15.66 11.66
CA PRO A 303 -16.37 -16.84 10.97
C PRO A 303 -14.97 -17.27 11.43
N TYR A 304 -14.20 -16.40 12.07
CA TYR A 304 -12.80 -16.62 12.38
C TYR A 304 -12.45 -16.31 13.84
N VAL A 305 -11.39 -16.99 14.31
CA VAL A 305 -10.67 -16.63 15.55
C VAL A 305 -9.19 -16.49 15.22
N LEU A 306 -8.53 -15.44 15.73
CA LEU A 306 -7.08 -15.28 15.64
C LEU A 306 -6.43 -15.65 16.98
N ILE A 307 -5.66 -16.74 16.96
CA ILE A 307 -4.78 -17.18 18.03
C ILE A 307 -3.45 -16.47 17.80
N ASP A 308 -3.15 -15.49 18.64
CA ASP A 308 -2.02 -14.59 18.48
C ASP A 308 -0.69 -15.21 18.97
N ALA A 309 0.30 -14.41 19.19
CA ALA A 309 1.66 -14.80 19.57
C ALA A 309 1.74 -15.76 20.77
N GLU A 310 2.82 -16.55 20.84
CA GLU A 310 3.15 -17.52 21.90
C GLU A 310 2.28 -18.77 21.96
N TRP A 311 1.48 -19.05 20.93
CA TRP A 311 0.73 -20.29 20.82
C TRP A 311 1.63 -21.55 20.79
N ASP A 312 2.90 -21.40 20.46
CA ASP A 312 3.92 -22.46 20.52
C ASP A 312 4.45 -22.72 21.94
N GLN A 313 3.97 -21.95 22.92
CA GLN A 313 4.29 -22.07 24.35
C GLN A 313 3.05 -22.43 25.18
N MET A 314 2.16 -23.23 24.61
CA MET A 314 0.92 -23.64 25.28
C MET A 314 1.17 -24.27 26.65
N LYS A 315 0.32 -23.90 27.61
CA LYS A 315 0.35 -24.40 28.98
C LYS A 315 -0.57 -25.61 29.18
N ASP A 316 -0.45 -26.25 30.33
CA ASP A 316 -1.38 -27.29 30.84
C ASP A 316 -1.49 -28.53 29.96
N GLY A 317 -0.37 -28.88 29.26
CA GLY A 317 -0.32 -30.11 28.44
C GLY A 317 -1.20 -30.08 27.19
N LYS A 318 -1.70 -28.89 26.80
CA LYS A 318 -2.43 -28.66 25.57
C LYS A 318 -1.50 -28.20 24.46
N SER A 319 -1.93 -28.37 23.23
CA SER A 319 -1.22 -27.94 22.04
C SER A 319 -2.06 -26.99 21.17
N ILE A 320 -1.42 -26.37 20.19
CA ILE A 320 -2.13 -25.55 19.21
C ILE A 320 -3.07 -26.39 18.36
N GLU A 321 -2.74 -27.66 18.10
CA GLU A 321 -3.59 -28.61 17.39
C GLU A 321 -4.91 -28.86 18.15
N ASP A 322 -4.86 -28.96 19.50
CA ASP A 322 -6.08 -29.05 20.33
C ASP A 322 -6.96 -27.81 20.16
N ALA A 323 -6.36 -26.63 20.15
CA ALA A 323 -7.07 -25.35 20.01
C ALA A 323 -7.69 -25.19 18.60
N VAL A 324 -6.94 -25.54 17.57
CA VAL A 324 -7.40 -25.55 16.17
C VAL A 324 -8.53 -26.54 15.99
N ALA A 325 -8.40 -27.77 16.56
CA ALA A 325 -9.45 -28.77 16.51
C ALA A 325 -10.74 -28.30 17.20
N TYR A 326 -10.61 -27.65 18.37
CA TYR A 326 -11.77 -27.09 19.07
C TYR A 326 -12.49 -26.02 18.26
N ALA A 327 -11.75 -25.10 17.66
CA ALA A 327 -12.32 -24.06 16.81
C ALA A 327 -13.09 -24.66 15.62
N ASN A 328 -12.46 -25.58 14.89
CA ASN A 328 -13.06 -26.23 13.72
C ASN A 328 -14.31 -27.08 14.11
N GLN A 329 -14.29 -27.79 15.24
CA GLN A 329 -15.46 -28.56 15.75
C GLN A 329 -16.65 -27.65 16.05
N ASN A 330 -16.41 -26.38 16.41
CA ASN A 330 -17.44 -25.37 16.67
C ASN A 330 -17.77 -24.50 15.42
N GLY A 331 -17.27 -24.88 14.24
CA GLY A 331 -17.54 -24.17 12.99
C GLY A 331 -16.79 -22.83 12.83
N ILE A 332 -15.84 -22.53 13.71
CA ILE A 332 -15.01 -21.32 13.67
C ILE A 332 -13.67 -21.67 13.04
N LYS A 333 -13.24 -20.88 12.04
CA LYS A 333 -11.99 -21.11 11.33
C LYS A 333 -10.83 -20.40 12.04
N PRO A 334 -9.80 -21.13 12.51
CA PRO A 334 -8.68 -20.53 13.22
C PRO A 334 -7.66 -19.91 12.27
N MET A 335 -7.15 -18.75 12.65
CA MET A 335 -5.93 -18.14 12.13
C MET A 335 -4.87 -18.16 13.23
N ILE A 336 -3.60 -18.32 12.88
CA ILE A 336 -2.49 -18.34 13.84
C ILE A 336 -1.41 -17.33 13.47
N TRP A 337 -0.71 -16.83 14.48
CA TRP A 337 0.26 -15.78 14.37
C TRP A 337 1.70 -16.28 14.15
N TYR A 338 2.49 -15.52 13.41
CA TYR A 338 3.93 -15.75 13.20
C TYR A 338 4.70 -14.44 13.25
N ASN A 339 5.90 -14.47 13.83
CA ASN A 339 6.91 -13.44 13.62
C ASN A 339 7.53 -13.62 12.22
N SER A 340 7.60 -12.57 11.44
CA SER A 340 8.27 -12.57 10.13
C SER A 340 9.76 -12.89 10.24
N SER A 341 10.35 -12.54 11.39
CA SER A 341 11.78 -12.71 11.74
C SER A 341 12.75 -11.99 10.80
N VAL A 342 12.29 -10.84 10.31
CA VAL A 342 13.14 -9.90 9.54
C VAL A 342 13.21 -8.50 10.19
N GLY A 343 12.21 -8.12 10.99
CA GLY A 343 12.16 -6.86 11.74
C GLY A 343 12.54 -7.04 13.21
N TRP A 344 11.58 -6.89 14.13
CA TRP A 344 11.81 -7.09 15.55
C TRP A 344 11.98 -8.58 15.88
N ILE A 345 13.16 -8.96 16.38
CA ILE A 345 13.55 -10.35 16.68
C ILE A 345 13.90 -10.53 18.15
N ASP A 346 14.83 -9.72 18.66
CA ASP A 346 15.30 -9.82 20.03
C ASP A 346 14.23 -9.32 21.00
N GLY A 347 13.86 -10.17 21.96
CA GLY A 347 12.78 -9.89 22.89
C GLY A 347 11.36 -9.92 22.27
N ALA A 348 11.23 -10.22 20.98
CA ALA A 348 9.95 -10.35 20.33
C ALA A 348 9.24 -11.66 20.69
N PRO A 349 7.89 -11.69 20.65
CA PRO A 349 7.11 -12.92 20.82
C PRO A 349 7.45 -14.02 19.81
N THR A 350 7.11 -15.26 20.16
CA THR A 350 7.27 -16.46 19.30
C THR A 350 5.92 -16.87 18.68
N PRO A 351 5.92 -17.75 17.63
CA PRO A 351 7.04 -18.45 17.01
C PRO A 351 7.90 -17.56 16.09
N LYS A 352 9.18 -17.83 16.06
CA LYS A 352 10.17 -17.15 15.22
C LYS A 352 10.89 -18.13 14.30
N PHE A 353 11.45 -17.62 13.19
CA PHE A 353 12.29 -18.35 12.22
C PHE A 353 11.63 -19.55 11.52
N ARG A 354 10.29 -19.63 11.51
CA ARG A 354 9.57 -20.70 10.83
C ARG A 354 9.30 -20.42 9.35
N LEU A 355 9.28 -19.14 8.94
CA LEU A 355 8.86 -18.74 7.60
C LEU A 355 9.97 -18.17 6.71
N ASN A 356 11.16 -17.91 7.26
CA ASN A 356 12.24 -17.20 6.57
C ASN A 356 12.84 -17.98 5.40
N LYS A 357 13.01 -19.29 5.56
CA LYS A 357 13.55 -20.16 4.52
C LYS A 357 12.42 -20.78 3.72
N PRO A 358 12.55 -20.87 2.38
CA PRO A 358 11.52 -21.45 1.56
C PRO A 358 11.09 -22.86 2.00
N GLU A 359 12.06 -23.74 2.34
CA GLU A 359 11.78 -25.12 2.71
C GLU A 359 11.05 -25.22 4.06
N ASP A 360 11.42 -24.37 5.03
CA ASP A 360 10.78 -24.33 6.35
C ASP A 360 9.36 -23.79 6.22
N ARG A 361 9.17 -22.72 5.42
CA ARG A 361 7.87 -22.11 5.15
C ARG A 361 6.89 -23.07 4.48
N GLU A 362 7.32 -23.81 3.44
CA GLU A 362 6.49 -24.78 2.77
C GLU A 362 6.06 -25.93 3.74
N LYS A 363 6.95 -26.39 4.59
CA LYS A 363 6.63 -27.40 5.63
C LYS A 363 5.63 -26.86 6.66
N GLU A 364 5.85 -25.62 7.12
CA GLU A 364 5.00 -24.99 8.12
C GLU A 364 3.59 -24.73 7.55
N PHE A 365 3.46 -24.23 6.34
CA PHE A 365 2.16 -23.98 5.72
C PHE A 365 1.43 -25.29 5.35
N ALA A 366 2.15 -26.32 4.91
CA ALA A 366 1.57 -27.65 4.73
C ALA A 366 1.05 -28.25 6.05
N TRP A 367 1.76 -28.03 7.16
CA TRP A 367 1.29 -28.43 8.48
C TRP A 367 0.06 -27.62 8.91
N CYS A 368 0.03 -26.30 8.69
CA CYS A 368 -1.15 -25.46 8.95
C CYS A 368 -2.38 -25.98 8.21
N GLU A 369 -2.27 -26.24 6.91
CA GLU A 369 -3.36 -26.82 6.10
C GLU A 369 -3.82 -28.17 6.66
N LYS A 370 -2.88 -29.06 6.98
CA LYS A 370 -3.16 -30.42 7.52
C LYS A 370 -3.95 -30.38 8.82
N ILE A 371 -3.64 -29.45 9.73
CA ILE A 371 -4.34 -29.35 11.03
C ILE A 371 -5.63 -28.52 10.93
N GLY A 372 -5.91 -27.87 9.80
CA GLY A 372 -7.14 -27.12 9.56
C GLY A 372 -7.07 -25.63 9.94
N VAL A 373 -5.89 -25.01 9.93
CA VAL A 373 -5.70 -23.56 10.01
C VAL A 373 -6.22 -22.92 8.73
N ALA A 374 -6.97 -21.84 8.84
CA ALA A 374 -7.56 -21.13 7.70
C ALA A 374 -6.74 -19.93 7.23
N GLY A 375 -5.79 -19.48 8.02
CA GLY A 375 -4.95 -18.35 7.65
C GLY A 375 -3.88 -18.03 8.69
N VAL A 376 -3.02 -17.08 8.32
CA VAL A 376 -1.89 -16.67 9.14
C VAL A 376 -1.84 -15.16 9.29
N LYS A 377 -1.56 -14.69 10.50
CA LYS A 377 -1.11 -13.33 10.77
C LYS A 377 0.41 -13.35 10.83
N ILE A 378 1.08 -12.51 10.07
CA ILE A 378 2.55 -12.44 10.02
C ILE A 378 2.97 -11.02 10.37
N ASP A 379 3.80 -10.88 11.39
CA ASP A 379 4.07 -9.62 12.09
C ASP A 379 5.54 -9.21 12.07
N PHE A 380 5.82 -7.92 12.28
CA PHE A 380 7.16 -7.34 12.50
C PHE A 380 8.09 -7.41 11.29
N PHE A 381 7.68 -6.82 10.18
CA PHE A 381 8.54 -6.62 9.01
C PHE A 381 9.53 -5.47 9.23
N SER A 382 10.58 -5.38 8.41
CA SER A 382 11.67 -4.41 8.60
C SER A 382 11.63 -3.21 7.66
N GLY A 383 10.53 -2.98 6.95
CA GLY A 383 10.34 -1.85 6.05
C GLY A 383 10.10 -2.25 4.59
N ASP A 384 10.53 -1.39 3.67
CA ASP A 384 10.10 -1.41 2.26
C ASP A 384 11.19 -1.87 1.29
N CYS A 385 12.27 -2.47 1.78
CA CYS A 385 13.38 -2.88 0.93
C CYS A 385 13.01 -4.05 0.00
N GLN A 386 13.76 -4.25 -1.10
CA GLN A 386 13.41 -5.30 -2.06
C GLN A 386 13.46 -6.71 -1.46
N ARG A 387 14.27 -6.95 -0.43
CA ARG A 387 14.25 -8.21 0.31
C ARG A 387 12.90 -8.44 0.94
N ASP A 388 12.38 -7.44 1.65
CA ASP A 388 11.13 -7.55 2.39
C ASP A 388 9.92 -7.57 1.44
N MET A 389 9.94 -6.76 0.38
CA MET A 389 8.90 -6.82 -0.66
C MET A 389 8.85 -8.18 -1.36
N THR A 390 10.01 -8.74 -1.71
CA THR A 390 10.09 -10.08 -2.28
C THR A 390 9.61 -11.14 -1.29
N TYR A 391 9.98 -11.01 -0.01
CA TYR A 391 9.56 -11.93 1.03
C TYR A 391 8.05 -11.89 1.28
N CYS A 392 7.42 -10.70 1.29
CA CYS A 392 5.97 -10.60 1.36
C CYS A 392 5.28 -11.35 0.20
N ILE A 393 5.79 -11.19 -1.03
CA ILE A 393 5.26 -11.92 -2.20
C ILE A 393 5.46 -13.43 -2.04
N ASP A 394 6.62 -13.86 -1.57
CA ASP A 394 6.91 -15.28 -1.30
C ASP A 394 5.94 -15.88 -0.28
N LEU A 395 5.65 -15.13 0.79
CA LEU A 395 4.67 -15.54 1.81
C LEU A 395 3.28 -15.68 1.22
N LEU A 396 2.83 -14.71 0.40
CA LEU A 396 1.51 -14.74 -0.24
C LEU A 396 1.35 -15.93 -1.19
N GLU A 397 2.36 -16.18 -2.04
CA GLU A 397 2.32 -17.29 -2.99
C GLU A 397 2.41 -18.66 -2.31
N SER A 398 3.27 -18.78 -1.28
CA SER A 398 3.39 -20.02 -0.52
C SER A 398 2.09 -20.30 0.29
N ALA A 399 1.55 -19.29 0.96
CA ALA A 399 0.29 -19.40 1.70
C ALA A 399 -0.89 -19.81 0.79
N ALA A 400 -0.95 -19.25 -0.43
CA ALA A 400 -2.00 -19.56 -1.39
C ALA A 400 -1.98 -21.03 -1.85
N LYS A 401 -0.81 -21.67 -1.99
CA LYS A 401 -0.68 -23.09 -2.31
C LYS A 401 -1.31 -24.00 -1.26
N HIS A 402 -1.34 -23.52 -0.02
CA HIS A 402 -1.87 -24.24 1.14
C HIS A 402 -3.22 -23.68 1.61
N HIS A 403 -3.95 -22.95 0.75
CA HIS A 403 -5.27 -22.38 1.04
C HIS A 403 -5.31 -21.52 2.31
N LEU A 404 -4.24 -20.78 2.61
CA LEU A 404 -4.14 -19.93 3.79
C LEU A 404 -4.40 -18.45 3.44
N LEU A 405 -5.33 -17.85 4.16
CA LEU A 405 -5.51 -16.41 4.19
C LEU A 405 -4.31 -15.73 4.88
N VAL A 406 -3.96 -14.53 4.47
CA VAL A 406 -2.83 -13.79 5.04
C VAL A 406 -3.30 -12.44 5.56
N ASN A 407 -2.86 -12.12 6.78
CA ASN A 407 -2.95 -10.81 7.39
C ASN A 407 -1.53 -10.36 7.75
N PHE A 408 -1.04 -9.28 7.17
CA PHE A 408 0.24 -8.68 7.52
C PHE A 408 0.08 -7.65 8.63
N HIS A 409 0.97 -7.67 9.62
CA HIS A 409 1.07 -6.72 10.70
C HIS A 409 2.50 -6.15 10.82
N GLY A 410 2.64 -4.98 11.45
CA GLY A 410 3.92 -4.31 11.50
C GLY A 410 4.57 -4.26 10.11
N ALA A 411 3.81 -3.92 9.08
CA ALA A 411 4.14 -4.19 7.69
C ALA A 411 3.82 -3.00 6.79
N THR A 412 4.28 -3.11 5.55
CA THR A 412 4.01 -2.15 4.47
C THR A 412 2.53 -2.13 4.06
N VAL A 413 2.10 -1.07 3.38
CA VAL A 413 0.78 -0.99 2.73
C VAL A 413 0.72 -1.86 1.46
N PRO A 414 -0.46 -2.37 1.05
CA PRO A 414 -0.58 -3.44 0.05
C PRO A 414 -0.25 -3.04 -1.40
N ARG A 415 -0.30 -1.78 -1.76
CA ARG A 415 0.05 -1.24 -3.10
C ARG A 415 -0.49 -2.05 -4.29
N GLY A 416 -1.71 -2.60 -4.17
CA GLY A 416 -2.36 -3.38 -5.23
C GLY A 416 -2.16 -4.89 -5.15
N TRP A 417 -1.36 -5.41 -4.22
CA TRP A 417 -1.19 -6.87 -4.02
C TRP A 417 -2.52 -7.58 -3.75
N GLN A 418 -3.49 -6.90 -3.15
CA GLN A 418 -4.82 -7.46 -2.88
C GLN A 418 -5.60 -7.87 -4.16
N ARG A 419 -5.23 -7.33 -5.33
CA ARG A 419 -5.72 -7.79 -6.64
C ARG A 419 -4.91 -8.97 -7.15
N THR A 420 -3.58 -8.88 -7.06
CA THR A 420 -2.65 -9.89 -7.60
C THR A 420 -2.66 -11.17 -6.77
N TYR A 421 -2.77 -11.02 -5.46
CA TYR A 421 -2.78 -12.09 -4.45
C TYR A 421 -3.99 -11.92 -3.53
N PRO A 422 -5.20 -12.30 -3.96
CA PRO A 422 -6.43 -12.04 -3.21
C PRO A 422 -6.52 -12.76 -1.85
N ASN A 423 -5.65 -13.71 -1.56
CA ASN A 423 -5.48 -14.30 -0.23
C ASN A 423 -4.86 -13.32 0.80
N LEU A 424 -4.27 -12.20 0.38
CA LEU A 424 -3.97 -11.09 1.27
C LEU A 424 -5.27 -10.44 1.71
N MET A 425 -5.74 -10.78 2.91
CA MET A 425 -7.01 -10.26 3.43
C MET A 425 -6.88 -8.82 3.91
N SER A 426 -5.81 -8.52 4.62
CA SER A 426 -5.54 -7.18 5.11
C SER A 426 -4.05 -7.00 5.46
N THR A 427 -3.64 -5.75 5.54
CA THR A 427 -2.39 -5.36 6.19
C THR A 427 -2.70 -4.30 7.24
N GLU A 428 -1.99 -4.30 8.34
CA GLU A 428 -2.16 -3.26 9.36
C GLU A 428 -1.85 -1.88 8.76
N GLY A 429 -0.59 -1.62 8.38
CA GLY A 429 -0.17 -0.44 7.62
C GLY A 429 -0.76 0.89 8.11
N VAL A 430 -1.16 0.97 9.38
CA VAL A 430 -1.90 2.08 10.00
C VAL A 430 -1.65 2.13 11.49
N TYR A 431 -1.61 3.33 12.06
CA TYR A 431 -1.54 3.48 13.51
C TYR A 431 -2.92 3.18 14.11
N GLY A 432 -3.09 1.94 14.58
CA GLY A 432 -4.35 1.36 14.99
C GLY A 432 -4.75 1.69 16.44
N ALA A 433 -6.00 1.37 16.78
CA ALA A 433 -6.57 1.63 18.10
C ALA A 433 -5.98 0.76 19.22
N GLU A 434 -5.15 -0.23 18.91
CA GLU A 434 -4.39 -0.98 19.93
C GLU A 434 -3.48 -0.06 20.79
N TRP A 435 -3.03 1.04 20.20
CA TRP A 435 -2.21 2.04 20.87
C TRP A 435 -2.96 2.96 21.81
N TYR A 436 -4.30 2.92 21.79
CA TYR A 436 -5.17 3.80 22.59
C TYR A 436 -4.86 3.76 24.09
N ASN A 437 -4.64 2.57 24.64
CA ASN A 437 -4.36 2.39 26.06
C ASN A 437 -2.87 2.54 26.42
N ASN A 438 -1.98 2.43 25.44
CA ASN A 438 -0.54 2.27 25.68
C ASN A 438 0.26 3.55 25.39
N VAL A 439 -0.28 4.45 24.56
CA VAL A 439 0.42 5.65 24.10
C VAL A 439 -0.45 6.89 24.26
N PRO A 440 -0.19 7.73 25.28
CA PRO A 440 -0.99 8.95 25.53
C PRO A 440 -1.11 9.89 24.34
N THR A 441 -0.06 10.00 23.52
CA THR A 441 -0.10 10.79 22.29
C THR A 441 -1.14 10.26 21.30
N PHE A 442 -1.30 8.94 21.18
CA PHE A 442 -2.35 8.35 20.35
C PHE A 442 -3.73 8.63 20.94
N THR A 443 -3.93 8.37 22.23
CA THR A 443 -5.20 8.59 22.92
C THR A 443 -5.74 10.01 22.73
N ASN A 444 -4.87 11.01 22.87
CA ASN A 444 -5.24 12.42 22.79
C ASN A 444 -5.64 12.89 21.39
N VAL A 445 -5.18 12.21 20.32
CA VAL A 445 -5.45 12.60 18.92
C VAL A 445 -6.24 11.54 18.15
N ALA A 446 -6.65 10.44 18.79
CA ALA A 446 -7.30 9.31 18.13
C ALA A 446 -8.54 9.72 17.34
N ALA A 447 -9.39 10.59 17.87
CA ALA A 447 -10.59 11.08 17.20
C ALA A 447 -10.25 11.81 15.89
N SER A 448 -9.29 12.74 15.93
CA SER A 448 -8.81 13.48 14.76
C SER A 448 -8.10 12.54 13.76
N HIS A 449 -7.29 11.60 14.25
CA HIS A 449 -6.61 10.62 13.45
C HIS A 449 -7.60 9.74 12.68
N ASN A 450 -8.61 9.19 13.38
CA ASN A 450 -9.62 8.32 12.78
C ASN A 450 -10.48 9.04 11.73
N THR A 451 -10.73 10.34 11.87
CA THR A 451 -11.43 11.13 10.84
C THR A 451 -10.55 11.49 9.65
N THR A 452 -9.23 11.56 9.84
CA THR A 452 -8.27 11.83 8.76
C THR A 452 -7.99 10.58 7.91
N LEU A 453 -7.84 9.42 8.55
CA LEU A 453 -7.42 8.16 7.90
C LEU A 453 -8.22 7.78 6.64
N PRO A 454 -9.56 7.89 6.59
CA PRO A 454 -10.31 7.46 5.41
C PRO A 454 -9.85 8.13 4.11
N SER A 455 -9.36 9.35 4.16
CA SER A 455 -8.94 10.09 2.97
C SER A 455 -7.57 9.66 2.42
N PRO A 456 -6.47 9.60 3.19
CA PRO A 456 -5.21 9.02 2.71
C PRO A 456 -5.29 7.52 2.46
N ALA A 457 -6.08 6.81 3.27
CA ALA A 457 -6.24 5.36 3.21
C ALA A 457 -6.92 4.84 1.94
N THR A 458 -7.52 5.70 1.14
CA THR A 458 -8.27 5.30 -0.05
C THR A 458 -7.45 4.50 -1.07
N SER A 459 -6.13 4.63 -1.05
CA SER A 459 -5.24 3.83 -1.89
C SER A 459 -5.07 2.38 -1.40
N SER A 460 -5.43 2.10 -0.14
CA SER A 460 -5.28 0.80 0.50
C SER A 460 -6.65 0.24 0.87
N ASP A 461 -7.24 -0.54 -0.02
CA ASP A 461 -8.60 -1.07 0.15
C ASP A 461 -8.75 -2.07 1.30
N ARG A 462 -7.64 -2.58 1.83
CA ARG A 462 -7.63 -3.68 2.80
C ARG A 462 -6.76 -3.37 4.02
N TRP A 463 -7.13 -2.32 4.72
CA TRP A 463 -6.59 -2.08 6.06
C TRP A 463 -7.28 -3.03 7.04
N THR A 464 -6.51 -3.51 7.98
CA THR A 464 -7.08 -4.27 9.09
C THR A 464 -8.07 -3.37 9.82
N THR A 465 -9.35 -3.73 9.79
CA THR A 465 -10.43 -3.03 10.50
C THR A 465 -10.33 -3.23 12.01
N LEU A 466 -9.14 -3.08 12.56
CA LEU A 466 -8.88 -3.13 14.00
C LEU A 466 -9.63 -2.03 14.77
N HIS A 467 -10.11 -1.00 14.05
CA HIS A 467 -10.73 0.17 14.66
C HIS A 467 -12.07 -0.11 15.35
N ALA A 468 -12.92 -0.94 14.77
CA ALA A 468 -14.27 -1.13 15.30
C ALA A 468 -14.31 -2.00 16.59
N HIS A 469 -13.44 -3.01 16.67
CA HIS A 469 -13.43 -3.94 17.81
C HIS A 469 -12.55 -3.47 18.97
N SER A 470 -11.47 -2.75 18.71
CA SER A 470 -10.63 -2.19 19.75
C SER A 470 -11.27 -1.03 20.50
N ALA A 471 -12.05 -0.20 19.82
CA ALA A 471 -12.76 0.90 20.46
C ALA A 471 -13.69 0.40 21.57
N THR A 472 -14.46 -0.67 21.34
CA THR A 472 -15.38 -1.24 22.33
C THR A 472 -14.66 -1.82 23.55
N HIS A 473 -13.49 -2.40 23.35
CA HIS A 473 -12.72 -3.01 24.46
C HIS A 473 -11.94 -1.97 25.26
N SER A 474 -11.44 -0.93 24.60
CA SER A 474 -10.75 0.21 25.24
C SER A 474 -11.68 1.04 26.11
N ILE A 475 -12.96 1.18 25.74
CA ILE A 475 -13.97 1.93 26.49
C ILE A 475 -14.19 1.33 27.89
N HIS A 476 -14.12 0.01 28.04
CA HIS A 476 -14.30 -0.65 29.34
C HIS A 476 -13.10 -0.52 30.30
N LYS A 477 -11.93 -0.14 29.81
CA LYS A 477 -10.72 0.02 30.64
C LYS A 477 -10.32 1.47 30.92
N SER A 478 -10.91 2.44 30.22
CA SER A 478 -10.57 3.86 30.40
C SER A 478 -11.71 4.60 31.11
N PRO A 479 -11.50 5.17 32.34
CA PRO A 479 -12.53 5.92 33.04
C PRO A 479 -12.92 7.26 32.42
N ALA A 480 -12.34 7.65 31.27
CA ALA A 480 -12.39 9.01 30.75
C ALA A 480 -13.15 9.22 29.45
N MET A 481 -13.90 8.22 28.95
CA MET A 481 -14.70 8.42 27.73
C MET A 481 -16.17 8.73 28.01
N PRO A 482 -16.76 9.75 27.35
CA PRO A 482 -18.19 10.01 27.43
C PRO A 482 -19.00 8.88 26.79
N THR A 483 -20.07 8.45 27.42
CA THR A 483 -21.04 7.44 26.97
C THR A 483 -21.80 7.78 25.68
N SER A 484 -21.53 8.91 25.04
CA SER A 484 -22.20 9.40 23.83
C SER A 484 -21.67 8.78 22.51
N TRP A 485 -20.79 7.79 22.57
CA TRP A 485 -20.17 7.12 21.40
C TRP A 485 -20.55 5.64 21.25
N LEU A 486 -21.54 5.19 22.03
CA LEU A 486 -22.14 3.84 21.89
C LEU A 486 -23.35 3.87 20.98
#